data_159ea65f5aaf0a4f5d4c5335b51e1455
#
_entry.id   159ea65f5aaf0a4f5d4c5335b51e1455
#
_cell.length_a   1.000
_cell.length_b   1.000
_cell.length_c   1.000
_cell.angle_alpha   90.00
_cell.angle_beta   90.00
_cell.angle_gamma   90.00
#
_symmetry.space_group_name_H-M   'P 1'
#
loop_
_entity.id
_entity.type
_entity.pdbx_description
1 polymer ?
#
loop_
_entity_poly.entity_id
_entity_poly.type
_entity_poly.pdbx_seq_one_letter_code
_entity_poly.pdbx_strand_id
1 'polypeptide(L)'
;MSRIETRCVQGGYTPKNGEPRQIPIIQSTTFKYDTSEDMGKLFDLEASGYFYTRLQNPTNDHVAARICELEGGTAAMLTSSGQAANFYAVFNIANAGDHVVACSAIYGGTYNLFAVTMKKMGIDFTFVSPDCTAQELDAAFRPNTKALFGETIANPALCVLDIEMFAKAAHRHGVPLIVDNTFATPINCRPIEWGADIVTHSTTKYMDGHGSGVGGAIVDSGRFNWNKYAEKFPGLTTPDESYHGITYTERFGLEGAFITKATAQLMRDFGSIQSPQNAFLLGLGLESLHVRMQRHCENGQAVAEFLAGHEKVAWVKYCGLPGDKYYERGQKYLPKGSCGVVSFGVKGGRKAAEAFMKHLKIAAIETHVADARSCCLHPASATHRQMSDEELLAAGVSPDLVRLSVGLESKEDLIEDLDQALRSI
;
A
#
# COMPACT_ATOMS: atom_id res chain seq x y z
N MET A 1 -1.02 23.87 8.83
CA MET A 1 -0.21 22.90 8.04
C MET A 1 -0.21 23.28 6.56
N SER A 2 0.89 23.04 5.84
CA SER A 2 0.97 23.28 4.40
C SER A 2 0.05 22.33 3.61
N ARG A 3 -0.30 22.71 2.37
CA ARG A 3 -1.08 21.88 1.46
C ARG A 3 -0.28 20.67 1.00
N ILE A 4 -0.95 19.63 0.52
CA ILE A 4 -0.33 18.35 0.18
C ILE A 4 0.73 18.48 -0.92
N GLU A 5 0.51 19.36 -1.89
CA GLU A 5 1.45 19.66 -2.97
C GLU A 5 2.79 20.18 -2.41
N THR A 6 2.72 21.09 -1.44
CA THR A 6 3.90 21.64 -0.76
C THR A 6 4.61 20.55 0.07
N ARG A 7 3.86 19.65 0.70
CA ARG A 7 4.44 18.53 1.47
C ARG A 7 5.13 17.52 0.55
N CYS A 8 4.64 17.27 -0.65
CA CYS A 8 5.32 16.44 -1.63
C CYS A 8 6.75 16.94 -1.86
N VAL A 9 6.93 18.25 -1.98
CA VAL A 9 8.21 18.88 -2.35
C VAL A 9 9.09 19.18 -1.13
N GLN A 10 8.50 19.61 -0.01
CA GLN A 10 9.23 20.16 1.14
C GLN A 10 9.17 19.29 2.40
N GLY A 11 8.30 18.25 2.44
CA GLY A 11 8.11 17.43 3.63
C GLY A 11 9.31 16.52 3.96
N GLY A 12 9.42 16.15 5.23
CA GLY A 12 10.34 15.14 5.73
C GLY A 12 11.80 15.57 5.86
N TYR A 13 12.26 16.65 5.23
CA TYR A 13 13.62 17.14 5.32
C TYR A 13 13.67 18.66 5.32
N THR A 14 14.31 19.23 6.36
CA THR A 14 14.54 20.67 6.46
C THR A 14 16.04 20.90 6.63
N PRO A 15 16.76 21.31 5.57
CA PRO A 15 18.20 21.57 5.66
C PRO A 15 18.49 22.77 6.54
N LYS A 16 19.57 22.71 7.32
CA LYS A 16 20.12 23.81 8.08
C LYS A 16 21.02 24.67 7.19
N ASN A 17 21.51 25.79 7.76
CA ASN A 17 22.41 26.67 7.04
C ASN A 17 23.69 25.92 6.60
N GLY A 18 23.96 25.91 5.28
CA GLY A 18 25.10 25.23 4.68
C GLY A 18 24.92 23.72 4.44
N GLU A 19 23.79 23.14 4.81
CA GLU A 19 23.48 21.74 4.48
C GLU A 19 22.95 21.59 3.04
N PRO A 20 23.10 20.39 2.45
CA PRO A 20 22.55 20.10 1.12
C PRO A 20 21.04 20.36 1.06
N ARG A 21 20.57 20.98 -0.01
CA ARG A 21 19.14 21.17 -0.25
C ARG A 21 18.42 19.83 -0.47
N GLN A 22 19.05 18.92 -1.21
CA GLN A 22 18.51 17.57 -1.44
C GLN A 22 18.94 16.64 -0.32
N ILE A 23 18.10 15.68 0.00
CA ILE A 23 18.39 14.65 1.01
C ILE A 23 19.70 13.94 0.67
N PRO A 24 20.71 13.91 1.57
CA PRO A 24 21.95 13.18 1.34
C PRO A 24 21.71 11.66 1.30
N ILE A 25 22.45 10.97 0.43
CA ILE A 25 22.48 9.50 0.45
C ILE A 25 23.55 9.06 1.46
N ILE A 26 23.12 8.55 2.61
CA ILE A 26 24.00 8.05 3.66
C ILE A 26 24.26 6.56 3.42
N GLN A 27 25.27 6.25 2.61
CA GLN A 27 25.67 4.88 2.26
C GLN A 27 26.68 4.34 3.28
N SER A 28 26.23 4.10 4.51
CA SER A 28 27.05 3.55 5.60
C SER A 28 26.31 2.40 6.28
N THR A 29 27.04 1.34 6.66
CA THR A 29 26.49 0.25 7.48
C THR A 29 26.39 0.62 8.95
N THR A 30 27.35 1.40 9.46
CA THR A 30 27.50 1.74 10.89
C THR A 30 27.85 3.21 11.06
N PHE A 31 27.70 3.70 12.28
CA PHE A 31 27.97 5.07 12.67
C PHE A 31 28.95 5.10 13.85
N LYS A 32 29.86 6.09 13.89
CA LYS A 32 30.88 6.22 14.91
C LYS A 32 30.33 6.99 16.12
N TYR A 33 30.68 6.52 17.31
CA TYR A 33 30.46 7.18 18.59
C TYR A 33 31.78 7.38 19.31
N ASP A 34 31.83 8.38 20.19
CA ASP A 34 33.05 8.68 20.94
C ASP A 34 33.19 7.77 22.17
N THR A 35 32.07 7.34 22.76
CA THR A 35 32.05 6.43 23.92
C THR A 35 31.12 5.24 23.72
N SER A 36 31.42 4.13 24.39
CA SER A 36 30.55 2.96 24.44
C SER A 36 29.24 3.26 25.16
N GLU A 37 29.28 4.18 26.13
CA GLU A 37 28.10 4.60 26.89
C GLU A 37 27.08 5.32 25.98
N ASP A 38 27.54 6.26 25.15
CA ASP A 38 26.63 6.97 24.21
C ASP A 38 26.01 6.02 23.20
N MET A 39 26.78 5.05 22.72
CA MET A 39 26.24 4.01 21.85
C MET A 39 25.25 3.09 22.60
N GLY A 40 25.55 2.73 23.85
CA GLY A 40 24.69 1.89 24.69
C GLY A 40 23.29 2.47 24.89
N LYS A 41 23.17 3.79 25.09
CA LYS A 41 21.89 4.49 25.22
C LYS A 41 20.97 4.32 24.00
N LEU A 42 21.54 4.11 22.80
CA LEU A 42 20.74 3.83 21.61
C LEU A 42 20.17 2.41 21.62
N PHE A 43 20.95 1.43 22.08
CA PHE A 43 20.49 0.05 22.25
C PHE A 43 19.42 -0.06 23.34
N ASP A 44 19.50 0.78 24.37
CA ASP A 44 18.50 0.84 25.45
C ASP A 44 17.29 1.72 25.09
N LEU A 45 17.24 2.24 23.85
CA LEU A 45 16.22 3.17 23.37
C LEU A 45 16.09 4.44 24.24
N GLU A 46 17.16 4.82 24.94
CA GLU A 46 17.23 6.02 25.81
C GLU A 46 17.61 7.29 25.05
N ALA A 47 18.29 7.14 23.92
CA ALA A 47 18.67 8.22 23.04
C ALA A 47 18.22 7.97 21.61
N SER A 48 18.04 9.06 20.84
CA SER A 48 17.77 9.01 19.40
C SER A 48 19.09 9.07 18.64
N GLY A 49 19.24 8.29 17.57
CA GLY A 49 20.43 8.29 16.74
C GLY A 49 20.52 7.06 15.85
N TYR A 50 21.61 6.97 15.09
CA TYR A 50 21.85 5.89 14.15
C TYR A 50 23.08 5.11 14.56
N PHE A 51 23.01 3.80 14.65
CA PHE A 51 24.16 2.95 14.94
C PHE A 51 24.36 1.85 13.88
N TYR A 52 23.28 1.40 13.25
CA TYR A 52 23.35 0.38 12.22
C TYR A 52 22.22 0.53 11.20
N THR A 53 22.56 0.62 9.92
CA THR A 53 21.61 0.93 8.84
C THR A 53 20.48 -0.11 8.69
N ARG A 54 20.70 -1.37 9.10
CA ARG A 54 19.61 -2.38 9.09
C ARG A 54 18.39 -1.95 9.92
N LEU A 55 18.59 -1.21 11.00
CA LEU A 55 17.50 -0.69 11.81
C LEU A 55 16.98 0.64 11.28
N GLN A 56 17.89 1.61 11.13
CA GLN A 56 17.55 2.97 10.72
C GLN A 56 18.71 3.61 9.93
N ASN A 57 18.33 4.50 9.02
CA ASN A 57 19.28 5.28 8.21
C ASN A 57 18.71 6.68 7.98
N PRO A 58 19.51 7.76 8.09
CA PRO A 58 19.03 9.13 7.94
C PRO A 58 18.29 9.38 6.62
N THR A 59 18.77 8.82 5.50
CA THR A 59 18.11 8.97 4.19
C THR A 59 16.73 8.35 4.22
N ASN A 60 16.60 7.13 4.76
CA ASN A 60 15.34 6.41 4.85
C ASN A 60 14.34 7.15 5.74
N ASP A 61 14.81 7.66 6.88
CA ASP A 61 13.95 8.33 7.86
C ASP A 61 13.39 9.65 7.32
N HIS A 62 14.17 10.41 6.55
CA HIS A 62 13.66 11.61 5.88
C HIS A 62 12.56 11.29 4.87
N VAL A 63 12.71 10.21 4.11
CA VAL A 63 11.68 9.80 3.14
C VAL A 63 10.45 9.22 3.85
N ALA A 64 10.65 8.43 4.91
CA ALA A 64 9.57 7.94 5.76
C ALA A 64 8.77 9.09 6.38
N ALA A 65 9.46 10.11 6.91
CA ALA A 65 8.83 11.31 7.46
C ALA A 65 8.00 12.06 6.41
N ARG A 66 8.47 12.16 5.16
CA ARG A 66 7.69 12.76 4.06
C ARG A 66 6.40 11.97 3.79
N ILE A 67 6.47 10.64 3.71
CA ILE A 67 5.28 9.79 3.52
C ILE A 67 4.33 9.93 4.71
N CYS A 68 4.86 9.99 5.93
CA CYS A 68 4.09 10.23 7.15
C CYS A 68 3.30 11.54 7.06
N GLU A 69 3.94 12.63 6.68
CA GLU A 69 3.29 13.94 6.49
C GLU A 69 2.22 13.91 5.39
N LEU A 70 2.46 13.18 4.30
CA LEU A 70 1.51 13.05 3.20
C LEU A 70 0.25 12.30 3.64
N GLU A 71 0.38 11.20 4.37
CA GLU A 71 -0.75 10.42 4.90
C GLU A 71 -1.43 11.11 6.10
N GLY A 72 -0.74 12.02 6.79
CA GLY A 72 -1.23 12.67 8.01
C GLY A 72 -1.09 11.79 9.25
N GLY A 73 -0.08 10.92 9.27
CA GLY A 73 0.30 10.09 10.40
C GLY A 73 1.20 10.80 11.42
N THR A 74 1.61 10.07 12.45
CA THR A 74 2.52 10.54 13.50
C THR A 74 3.90 9.90 13.44
N ALA A 75 3.99 8.67 12.92
CA ALA A 75 5.23 7.94 12.74
C ALA A 75 5.17 7.07 11.48
N ALA A 76 6.32 6.83 10.85
CA ALA A 76 6.43 5.96 9.68
C ALA A 76 7.79 5.28 9.60
N MET A 77 7.84 4.18 8.83
CA MET A 77 9.08 3.48 8.48
C MET A 77 9.03 3.00 7.03
N LEU A 78 10.20 2.91 6.39
CA LEU A 78 10.35 2.27 5.09
C LEU A 78 10.66 0.77 5.26
N THR A 79 10.25 -0.03 4.29
CA THR A 79 10.54 -1.46 4.19
C THR A 79 11.04 -1.80 2.78
N SER A 80 11.66 -2.98 2.61
CA SER A 80 12.21 -3.42 1.33
C SER A 80 11.16 -3.66 0.24
N SER A 81 9.88 -3.80 0.60
CA SER A 81 8.77 -4.04 -0.31
C SER A 81 7.42 -3.77 0.36
N GLY A 82 6.36 -3.60 -0.43
CA GLY A 82 5.00 -3.54 0.08
C GLY A 82 4.56 -4.81 0.82
N GLN A 83 5.05 -5.98 0.38
CA GLN A 83 4.81 -7.25 1.10
C GLN A 83 5.45 -7.27 2.49
N ALA A 84 6.65 -6.73 2.64
CA ALA A 84 7.28 -6.57 3.95
C ALA A 84 6.50 -5.57 4.82
N ALA A 85 5.95 -4.49 4.22
CA ALA A 85 5.10 -3.54 4.94
C ALA A 85 3.83 -4.22 5.47
N ASN A 86 3.11 -4.96 4.63
CA ASN A 86 1.89 -5.67 5.02
C ASN A 86 2.19 -6.77 6.07
N PHE A 87 3.29 -7.51 5.90
CA PHE A 87 3.73 -8.51 6.87
C PHE A 87 4.05 -7.86 8.22
N TYR A 88 4.86 -6.81 8.26
CA TYR A 88 5.23 -6.15 9.51
C TYR A 88 4.04 -5.48 10.19
N ALA A 89 3.14 -4.85 9.42
CA ALA A 89 1.97 -4.19 10.00
C ALA A 89 1.08 -5.17 10.77
N VAL A 90 0.92 -6.41 10.28
CA VAL A 90 0.16 -7.45 10.95
C VAL A 90 0.98 -8.16 12.02
N PHE A 91 2.21 -8.59 11.69
CA PHE A 91 3.03 -9.41 12.59
C PHE A 91 3.51 -8.64 13.82
N ASN A 92 3.54 -7.30 13.75
CA ASN A 92 3.87 -6.44 14.89
C ASN A 92 2.88 -6.56 16.08
N ILE A 93 1.64 -6.97 15.79
CA ILE A 93 0.53 -7.00 16.77
C ILE A 93 -0.19 -8.35 16.86
N ALA A 94 0.14 -9.31 15.99
CA ALA A 94 -0.43 -10.65 15.98
C ALA A 94 0.66 -11.71 16.18
N ASN A 95 0.37 -12.67 17.04
CA ASN A 95 1.25 -13.80 17.38
C ASN A 95 0.63 -15.13 16.94
N ALA A 96 1.36 -16.24 17.11
CA ALA A 96 0.80 -17.57 16.93
C ALA A 96 -0.42 -17.77 17.85
N GLY A 97 -1.52 -18.27 17.30
CA GLY A 97 -2.82 -18.43 17.96
C GLY A 97 -3.75 -17.21 17.81
N ASP A 98 -3.29 -16.12 17.21
CA ASP A 98 -4.12 -14.93 16.94
C ASP A 98 -4.86 -15.04 15.60
N HIS A 99 -5.81 -14.15 15.42
CA HIS A 99 -6.68 -14.08 14.27
C HIS A 99 -6.72 -12.67 13.67
N VAL A 100 -6.87 -12.57 12.35
CA VAL A 100 -7.03 -11.31 11.60
C VAL A 100 -8.21 -11.44 10.64
N VAL A 101 -9.06 -10.42 10.56
CA VAL A 101 -10.06 -10.30 9.52
C VAL A 101 -9.46 -9.50 8.35
N ALA A 102 -9.66 -9.96 7.12
CA ALA A 102 -9.16 -9.27 5.93
C ALA A 102 -10.24 -9.20 4.85
N CYS A 103 -10.27 -8.10 4.10
CA CYS A 103 -11.06 -8.05 2.87
C CYS A 103 -10.52 -9.08 1.87
N SER A 104 -11.39 -9.82 1.18
CA SER A 104 -10.98 -10.78 0.15
C SER A 104 -10.51 -10.10 -1.14
N ALA A 105 -11.00 -8.90 -1.41
CA ALA A 105 -10.54 -8.07 -2.53
C ALA A 105 -9.32 -7.27 -2.11
N ILE A 106 -8.16 -7.90 -2.18
CA ILE A 106 -6.83 -7.33 -1.94
C ILE A 106 -5.85 -7.88 -2.98
N TYR A 107 -4.66 -7.31 -3.06
CA TYR A 107 -3.61 -7.80 -3.96
C TYR A 107 -3.35 -9.30 -3.74
N GLY A 108 -3.28 -10.08 -4.82
CA GLY A 108 -3.15 -11.53 -4.77
C GLY A 108 -1.93 -12.02 -3.98
N GLY A 109 -0.81 -11.27 -4.01
CA GLY A 109 0.36 -11.57 -3.18
C GLY A 109 0.08 -11.41 -1.69
N THR A 110 -0.68 -10.39 -1.29
CA THR A 110 -1.09 -10.17 0.10
C THR A 110 -2.11 -11.23 0.55
N TYR A 111 -3.05 -11.59 -0.33
CA TYR A 111 -3.97 -12.70 -0.06
C TYR A 111 -3.21 -14.00 0.23
N ASN A 112 -2.23 -14.35 -0.61
CA ASN A 112 -1.40 -15.55 -0.39
C ASN A 112 -0.52 -15.45 0.86
N LEU A 113 0.04 -14.25 1.15
CA LEU A 113 0.78 -14.00 2.39
C LEU A 113 -0.08 -14.36 3.61
N PHE A 114 -1.32 -13.92 3.65
CA PHE A 114 -2.25 -14.13 4.76
C PHE A 114 -2.80 -15.56 4.79
N ALA A 115 -3.34 -16.04 3.68
CA ALA A 115 -4.02 -17.34 3.63
C ALA A 115 -3.08 -18.53 3.77
N VAL A 116 -1.80 -18.41 3.39
CA VAL A 116 -0.85 -19.51 3.31
C VAL A 116 0.37 -19.30 4.20
N THR A 117 1.08 -18.18 3.99
CA THR A 117 2.39 -17.99 4.62
C THR A 117 2.26 -17.69 6.11
N MET A 118 1.44 -16.74 6.51
CA MET A 118 1.26 -16.39 7.92
C MET A 118 0.49 -17.45 8.69
N LYS A 119 -0.34 -18.25 8.01
CA LYS A 119 -0.95 -19.44 8.61
C LYS A 119 0.10 -20.45 9.11
N LYS A 120 1.23 -20.60 8.40
CA LYS A 120 2.36 -21.43 8.87
C LYS A 120 3.01 -20.87 10.14
N MET A 121 2.82 -19.58 10.42
CA MET A 121 3.29 -18.90 11.64
C MET A 121 2.24 -18.97 12.76
N GLY A 122 1.13 -19.68 12.54
CA GLY A 122 0.07 -19.87 13.53
C GLY A 122 -0.93 -18.71 13.60
N ILE A 123 -0.96 -17.80 12.63
CA ILE A 123 -1.93 -16.70 12.55
C ILE A 123 -3.06 -17.09 11.60
N ASP A 124 -4.29 -17.11 12.10
CA ASP A 124 -5.48 -17.43 11.31
C ASP A 124 -6.08 -16.16 10.65
N PHE A 125 -6.69 -16.37 9.47
CA PHE A 125 -7.36 -15.30 8.74
C PHE A 125 -8.78 -15.69 8.38
N THR A 126 -9.72 -14.74 8.54
CA THR A 126 -11.07 -14.80 7.94
C THR A 126 -11.20 -13.73 6.87
N PHE A 127 -11.55 -14.14 5.65
CA PHE A 127 -11.74 -13.22 4.54
C PHE A 127 -13.21 -12.87 4.39
N VAL A 128 -13.50 -11.55 4.24
CA VAL A 128 -14.83 -11.02 4.03
C VAL A 128 -14.95 -10.36 2.66
N SER A 129 -16.12 -10.38 2.07
CA SER A 129 -16.37 -9.69 0.80
C SER A 129 -16.19 -8.18 0.95
N PRO A 130 -15.69 -7.44 -0.08
CA PRO A 130 -15.70 -5.98 -0.09
C PRO A 130 -17.14 -5.40 -0.04
N ASP A 131 -18.12 -6.23 -0.33
CA ASP A 131 -19.55 -5.88 -0.36
C ASP A 131 -20.32 -6.50 0.80
N CYS A 132 -19.63 -7.00 1.83
CA CYS A 132 -20.28 -7.51 3.02
C CYS A 132 -21.08 -6.41 3.73
N THR A 133 -22.19 -6.79 4.34
CA THR A 133 -22.91 -5.93 5.26
C THR A 133 -22.13 -5.72 6.55
N ALA A 134 -22.46 -4.67 7.30
CA ALA A 134 -21.85 -4.43 8.61
C ALA A 134 -22.06 -5.62 9.57
N GLN A 135 -23.19 -6.32 9.48
CA GLN A 135 -23.47 -7.50 10.31
C GLN A 135 -22.58 -8.70 9.92
N GLU A 136 -22.41 -8.95 8.62
CA GLU A 136 -21.49 -10.01 8.13
C GLU A 136 -20.06 -9.72 8.51
N LEU A 137 -19.64 -8.45 8.43
CA LEU A 137 -18.32 -8.02 8.86
C LEU A 137 -18.13 -8.24 10.35
N ASP A 138 -19.07 -7.82 11.19
CA ASP A 138 -19.02 -8.04 12.64
C ASP A 138 -18.97 -9.54 13.01
N ALA A 139 -19.69 -10.39 12.29
CA ALA A 139 -19.69 -11.83 12.52
C ALA A 139 -18.35 -12.53 12.19
N ALA A 140 -17.47 -11.88 11.44
CA ALA A 140 -16.14 -12.41 11.11
C ALA A 140 -15.13 -12.27 12.26
N PHE A 141 -15.40 -11.42 13.24
CA PHE A 141 -14.48 -11.21 14.37
C PHE A 141 -14.57 -12.32 15.41
N ARG A 142 -13.42 -12.64 16.00
CA ARG A 142 -13.25 -13.62 17.09
C ARG A 142 -12.66 -12.93 18.31
N PRO A 143 -12.74 -13.52 19.51
CA PRO A 143 -12.12 -12.95 20.72
C PRO A 143 -10.63 -12.63 20.56
N ASN A 144 -9.90 -13.49 19.84
CA ASN A 144 -8.47 -13.37 19.54
C ASN A 144 -8.15 -12.57 18.24
N THR A 145 -9.12 -11.86 17.68
CA THR A 145 -8.86 -10.99 16.52
C THR A 145 -7.99 -9.80 16.93
N LYS A 146 -6.94 -9.51 16.13
CA LYS A 146 -5.95 -8.46 16.39
C LYS A 146 -6.01 -7.30 15.40
N ALA A 147 -6.53 -7.50 14.21
CA ALA A 147 -6.64 -6.45 13.19
C ALA A 147 -7.76 -6.74 12.20
N LEU A 148 -8.21 -5.67 11.52
CA LEU A 148 -8.95 -5.73 10.27
C LEU A 148 -8.07 -5.14 9.17
N PHE A 149 -7.95 -5.84 8.04
CA PHE A 149 -7.12 -5.41 6.91
C PHE A 149 -7.97 -5.19 5.65
N GLY A 150 -7.67 -4.13 4.90
CA GLY A 150 -8.28 -3.85 3.60
C GLY A 150 -7.33 -3.11 2.67
N GLU A 151 -7.76 -2.90 1.43
CA GLU A 151 -7.03 -2.17 0.40
C GLU A 151 -7.95 -1.09 -0.17
N THR A 152 -7.51 0.17 -0.25
CA THR A 152 -8.35 1.30 -0.67
C THR A 152 -8.98 1.06 -2.05
N ILE A 153 -8.16 0.62 -3.01
CA ILE A 153 -8.56 0.22 -4.36
C ILE A 153 -7.88 -1.12 -4.67
N ALA A 154 -8.64 -2.18 -4.74
CA ALA A 154 -8.13 -3.54 -4.89
C ALA A 154 -7.54 -3.82 -6.29
N ASN A 155 -6.44 -4.57 -6.35
CA ASN A 155 -5.80 -5.02 -7.59
C ASN A 155 -6.01 -6.52 -7.83
N PRO A 156 -6.56 -6.99 -8.97
CA PRO A 156 -6.99 -6.23 -10.15
C PRO A 156 -8.49 -5.89 -10.18
N ALA A 157 -9.23 -6.24 -9.15
CA ALA A 157 -10.69 -6.18 -9.13
C ALA A 157 -11.26 -4.74 -9.12
N LEU A 158 -10.45 -3.74 -8.77
CA LEU A 158 -10.78 -2.32 -8.65
C LEU A 158 -11.98 -2.03 -7.72
N CYS A 159 -12.23 -2.92 -6.76
CA CYS A 159 -13.18 -2.69 -5.70
C CYS A 159 -12.70 -1.54 -4.81
N VAL A 160 -13.58 -0.62 -4.45
CA VAL A 160 -13.30 0.46 -3.50
C VAL A 160 -13.81 0.05 -2.11
N LEU A 161 -12.92 0.04 -1.13
CA LEU A 161 -13.25 -0.29 0.26
C LEU A 161 -14.19 0.75 0.88
N ASP A 162 -15.17 0.31 1.64
CA ASP A 162 -15.91 1.20 2.53
C ASP A 162 -15.10 1.41 3.84
N ILE A 163 -14.15 2.35 3.78
CA ILE A 163 -13.17 2.58 4.86
C ILE A 163 -13.85 2.89 6.18
N GLU A 164 -14.90 3.74 6.17
CA GLU A 164 -15.61 4.09 7.41
C GLU A 164 -16.36 2.91 8.03
N MET A 165 -17.00 2.06 7.21
CA MET A 165 -17.68 0.86 7.70
C MET A 165 -16.68 -0.09 8.35
N PHE A 166 -15.54 -0.31 7.70
CA PHE A 166 -14.46 -1.16 8.20
C PHE A 166 -13.84 -0.58 9.47
N ALA A 167 -13.56 0.72 9.51
CA ALA A 167 -13.03 1.39 10.71
C ALA A 167 -13.98 1.26 11.90
N LYS A 168 -15.27 1.55 11.68
CA LYS A 168 -16.30 1.41 12.72
C LYS A 168 -16.40 -0.02 13.25
N ALA A 169 -16.30 -1.03 12.39
CA ALA A 169 -16.31 -2.43 12.80
C ALA A 169 -15.04 -2.78 13.60
N ALA A 170 -13.86 -2.45 13.10
CA ALA A 170 -12.59 -2.67 13.79
C ALA A 170 -12.61 -2.07 15.20
N HIS A 171 -12.99 -0.81 15.32
CA HIS A 171 -13.01 -0.10 16.61
C HIS A 171 -14.07 -0.64 17.58
N ARG A 172 -15.24 -1.11 17.10
CA ARG A 172 -16.21 -1.81 17.98
C ARG A 172 -15.62 -3.05 18.61
N HIS A 173 -14.79 -3.78 17.86
CA HIS A 173 -14.11 -4.99 18.32
C HIS A 173 -12.78 -4.72 19.01
N GLY A 174 -12.40 -3.45 19.20
CA GLY A 174 -11.17 -3.05 19.89
C GLY A 174 -9.90 -3.47 19.18
N VAL A 175 -9.90 -3.41 17.85
CA VAL A 175 -8.73 -3.70 17.00
C VAL A 175 -8.49 -2.58 15.99
N PRO A 176 -7.24 -2.37 15.51
CA PRO A 176 -6.96 -1.37 14.50
C PRO A 176 -7.43 -1.81 13.11
N LEU A 177 -7.79 -0.82 12.27
CA LEU A 177 -7.92 -0.97 10.83
C LEU A 177 -6.58 -0.67 10.16
N ILE A 178 -6.07 -1.64 9.40
CA ILE A 178 -4.89 -1.52 8.52
C ILE A 178 -5.37 -1.40 7.08
N VAL A 179 -4.93 -0.36 6.36
CA VAL A 179 -5.33 -0.13 4.97
C VAL A 179 -4.10 -0.02 4.06
N ASP A 180 -4.01 -0.88 3.06
CA ASP A 180 -3.06 -0.72 1.96
C ASP A 180 -3.58 0.37 1.01
N ASN A 181 -2.87 1.50 0.94
CA ASN A 181 -3.26 2.68 0.16
C ASN A 181 -2.43 2.87 -1.12
N THR A 182 -1.87 1.79 -1.64
CA THR A 182 -0.92 1.81 -2.76
C THR A 182 -1.48 2.48 -4.02
N PHE A 183 -2.71 2.15 -4.44
CA PHE A 183 -3.26 2.68 -5.70
C PHE A 183 -3.84 4.08 -5.58
N ALA A 184 -4.48 4.41 -4.47
CA ALA A 184 -5.00 5.76 -4.27
C ALA A 184 -3.90 6.77 -3.99
N THR A 185 -2.84 6.36 -3.30
CA THR A 185 -1.81 7.24 -2.72
C THR A 185 -2.41 8.30 -1.78
N PRO A 186 -1.64 8.99 -0.95
CA PRO A 186 -2.17 10.05 -0.10
C PRO A 186 -2.69 11.27 -0.89
N ILE A 187 -2.46 11.31 -2.20
CA ILE A 187 -2.96 12.40 -3.06
C ILE A 187 -4.47 12.28 -3.27
N ASN A 188 -4.96 11.07 -3.55
CA ASN A 188 -6.37 10.84 -3.86
C ASN A 188 -7.18 10.41 -2.64
N CYS A 189 -6.57 9.68 -1.70
CA CYS A 189 -7.20 9.26 -0.46
C CYS A 189 -6.18 9.22 0.68
N ARG A 190 -6.57 9.68 1.85
CA ARG A 190 -5.86 9.49 3.11
C ARG A 190 -6.73 8.66 4.05
N PRO A 191 -6.55 7.34 4.12
CA PRO A 191 -7.41 6.44 4.92
C PRO A 191 -7.51 6.83 6.39
N ILE A 192 -6.46 7.48 6.95
CA ILE A 192 -6.45 7.99 8.33
C ILE A 192 -7.59 9.00 8.57
N GLU A 193 -7.96 9.79 7.57
CA GLU A 193 -9.07 10.76 7.69
C GLU A 193 -10.43 10.06 7.78
N TRP A 194 -10.51 8.81 7.33
CA TRP A 194 -11.69 7.96 7.33
C TRP A 194 -11.71 6.91 8.43
N GLY A 195 -10.72 6.95 9.35
CA GLY A 195 -10.67 6.10 10.53
C GLY A 195 -9.70 4.92 10.46
N ALA A 196 -8.87 4.81 9.42
CA ALA A 196 -7.77 3.85 9.43
C ALA A 196 -6.73 4.22 10.49
N ASP A 197 -6.18 3.21 11.16
CA ASP A 197 -5.19 3.40 12.22
C ASP A 197 -3.77 3.23 11.66
N ILE A 198 -3.56 2.25 10.80
CA ILE A 198 -2.29 1.96 10.14
C ILE A 198 -2.51 1.98 8.63
N VAL A 199 -1.59 2.62 7.91
CA VAL A 199 -1.58 2.65 6.44
C VAL A 199 -0.31 1.99 5.94
N THR A 200 -0.46 1.11 4.94
CA THR A 200 0.68 0.48 4.27
C THR A 200 0.74 0.90 2.80
N HIS A 201 1.93 0.83 2.22
CA HIS A 201 2.16 1.10 0.81
C HIS A 201 3.18 0.14 0.20
N SER A 202 2.93 -0.28 -1.01
CA SER A 202 3.99 -0.65 -1.94
C SER A 202 4.52 0.63 -2.59
N THR A 203 5.60 1.20 -2.08
CA THR A 203 6.19 2.42 -2.64
C THR A 203 6.79 2.19 -4.03
N THR A 204 6.96 0.92 -4.43
CA THR A 204 7.31 0.45 -5.80
C THR A 204 6.43 1.02 -6.90
N LYS A 205 5.17 1.41 -6.56
CA LYS A 205 4.12 1.81 -7.49
C LYS A 205 4.14 3.32 -7.73
N TYR A 206 3.01 4.00 -7.70
CA TYR A 206 2.93 5.44 -7.98
C TYR A 206 3.87 6.31 -7.15
N MET A 207 4.24 5.93 -5.92
CA MET A 207 5.15 6.75 -5.11
C MET A 207 6.54 6.87 -5.74
N ASP A 208 7.15 5.76 -6.17
CA ASP A 208 8.34 5.75 -7.02
C ASP A 208 7.99 6.27 -8.42
N GLY A 209 7.01 5.64 -9.07
CA GLY A 209 6.39 6.05 -10.32
C GLY A 209 7.25 5.87 -11.57
N HIS A 210 8.45 5.30 -11.46
CA HIS A 210 9.43 5.16 -12.53
C HIS A 210 9.89 3.72 -12.75
N GLY A 211 9.39 2.77 -11.93
CA GLY A 211 9.83 1.37 -11.97
C GLY A 211 11.30 1.21 -11.59
N SER A 212 11.87 2.13 -10.81
CA SER A 212 13.29 2.21 -10.50
C SER A 212 13.66 1.53 -9.19
N GLY A 213 12.72 1.44 -8.23
CA GLY A 213 12.99 0.90 -6.92
C GLY A 213 11.83 0.08 -6.34
N VAL A 214 12.15 -1.09 -5.79
CA VAL A 214 11.21 -1.85 -4.96
C VAL A 214 11.27 -1.33 -3.54
N GLY A 215 10.11 -1.08 -2.93
CA GLY A 215 10.03 -0.61 -1.56
C GLY A 215 8.62 -0.68 -0.98
N GLY A 216 8.52 -0.42 0.31
CA GLY A 216 7.27 -0.29 1.04
C GLY A 216 7.36 0.76 2.13
N ALA A 217 6.23 1.12 2.70
CA ALA A 217 6.14 2.00 3.85
C ALA A 217 5.00 1.59 4.76
N ILE A 218 5.16 1.87 6.05
CA ILE A 218 4.12 1.75 7.07
C ILE A 218 3.98 3.11 7.73
N VAL A 219 2.75 3.59 7.89
CA VAL A 219 2.42 4.85 8.58
C VAL A 219 1.45 4.55 9.71
N ASP A 220 1.77 5.02 10.89
CA ASP A 220 0.88 4.97 12.06
C ASP A 220 0.15 6.31 12.22
N SER A 221 -1.16 6.24 12.41
CA SER A 221 -1.97 7.43 12.72
C SER A 221 -1.71 7.99 14.13
N GLY A 222 -1.19 7.17 15.04
CA GLY A 222 -1.05 7.49 16.47
C GLY A 222 -2.38 7.59 17.22
N ARG A 223 -3.50 7.20 16.61
CA ARG A 223 -4.85 7.40 17.17
C ARG A 223 -5.42 6.17 17.87
N PHE A 224 -4.92 4.98 17.51
CA PHE A 224 -5.42 3.76 18.16
C PHE A 224 -4.93 3.68 19.61
N ASN A 225 -5.86 3.55 20.52
CA ASN A 225 -5.54 3.49 21.96
C ASN A 225 -5.19 2.06 22.39
N TRP A 226 -3.92 1.69 22.23
CA TRP A 226 -3.37 0.39 22.63
C TRP A 226 -3.64 0.06 24.10
N ASN A 227 -3.51 1.06 24.98
CA ASN A 227 -3.68 0.89 26.43
C ASN A 227 -5.13 0.56 26.82
N LYS A 228 -6.11 1.08 26.07
CA LYS A 228 -7.53 0.73 26.27
C LYS A 228 -7.79 -0.75 26.02
N TYR A 229 -7.00 -1.38 25.16
CA TYR A 229 -7.13 -2.77 24.78
C TYR A 229 -5.86 -3.57 25.10
N ALA A 230 -5.22 -3.26 26.24
CA ALA A 230 -3.92 -3.78 26.64
C ALA A 230 -3.85 -5.32 26.60
N GLU A 231 -4.90 -6.00 27.05
CA GLU A 231 -4.98 -7.47 27.01
C GLU A 231 -4.89 -8.07 25.60
N LYS A 232 -5.34 -7.31 24.58
CA LYS A 232 -5.22 -7.74 23.19
C LYS A 232 -3.82 -7.50 22.64
N PHE A 233 -3.10 -6.50 23.14
CA PHE A 233 -1.83 -6.03 22.56
C PHE A 233 -0.69 -6.02 23.60
N PRO A 234 -0.43 -7.16 24.30
CA PRO A 234 0.60 -7.19 25.34
C PRO A 234 1.98 -6.81 24.80
N GLY A 235 2.32 -7.16 23.54
CA GLY A 235 3.59 -6.79 22.94
C GLY A 235 3.87 -5.29 22.82
N LEU A 236 2.87 -4.41 23.05
CA LEU A 236 3.02 -2.96 23.09
C LEU A 236 2.84 -2.38 24.48
N THR A 237 2.08 -3.08 25.35
CA THR A 237 1.54 -2.56 26.62
C THR A 237 2.09 -3.25 27.84
N THR A 238 2.97 -4.24 27.67
CA THR A 238 3.69 -4.91 28.77
C THR A 238 5.20 -4.85 28.56
N PRO A 239 6.01 -5.07 29.60
CA PRO A 239 7.47 -5.07 29.51
C PRO A 239 7.99 -6.04 28.42
N ASP A 240 8.87 -5.55 27.56
CA ASP A 240 9.52 -6.30 26.48
C ASP A 240 10.85 -6.91 26.95
N GLU A 241 10.96 -8.22 26.84
CA GLU A 241 12.17 -8.97 27.23
C GLU A 241 13.37 -8.61 26.33
N SER A 242 13.14 -8.21 25.06
CA SER A 242 14.20 -7.85 24.11
C SER A 242 14.89 -6.51 24.43
N TYR A 243 14.23 -5.65 25.23
CA TYR A 243 14.70 -4.30 25.55
C TYR A 243 14.60 -3.99 27.06
N HIS A 244 15.19 -4.84 27.87
CA HIS A 244 15.33 -4.63 29.34
C HIS A 244 14.01 -4.28 30.06
N GLY A 245 12.88 -4.79 29.55
CA GLY A 245 11.58 -4.62 30.19
C GLY A 245 10.92 -3.26 29.92
N ILE A 246 11.28 -2.55 28.84
CA ILE A 246 10.52 -1.36 28.44
C ILE A 246 9.11 -1.71 28.01
N THR A 247 8.15 -0.82 28.29
CA THR A 247 6.80 -0.87 27.72
C THR A 247 6.70 0.20 26.64
N TYR A 248 6.45 -0.21 25.38
CA TYR A 248 6.50 0.71 24.24
C TYR A 248 5.51 1.87 24.38
N THR A 249 4.26 1.60 24.81
CA THR A 249 3.26 2.66 24.98
C THR A 249 3.57 3.63 26.12
N GLU A 250 4.27 3.18 27.17
CA GLU A 250 4.71 4.07 28.25
C GLU A 250 5.89 4.94 27.82
N ARG A 251 6.84 4.34 27.07
CA ARG A 251 8.08 5.01 26.68
C ARG A 251 7.89 5.97 25.50
N PHE A 252 7.09 5.59 24.49
CA PHE A 252 6.97 6.29 23.21
C PHE A 252 5.57 6.86 22.95
N GLY A 253 4.64 6.74 23.90
CA GLY A 253 3.26 7.16 23.72
C GLY A 253 2.51 6.32 22.69
N LEU A 254 1.27 6.69 22.42
CA LEU A 254 0.46 6.04 21.38
C LEU A 254 1.00 6.35 19.99
N GLU A 255 1.60 7.53 19.81
CA GLU A 255 2.08 8.06 18.55
C GLU A 255 3.34 7.37 18.03
N GLY A 256 4.16 6.79 18.93
CA GLY A 256 5.44 6.20 18.57
C GLY A 256 5.55 4.70 18.82
N ALA A 257 4.73 4.12 19.67
CA ALA A 257 4.87 2.75 20.14
C ALA A 257 4.89 1.72 19.00
N PHE A 258 3.96 1.82 18.06
CA PHE A 258 3.80 0.83 16.99
C PHE A 258 4.99 0.80 16.03
N ILE A 259 5.42 1.95 15.52
CA ILE A 259 6.54 2.05 14.58
C ILE A 259 7.88 1.77 15.30
N THR A 260 8.06 2.23 16.55
CA THR A 260 9.28 1.93 17.31
C THR A 260 9.43 0.43 17.53
N LYS A 261 8.36 -0.28 17.94
CA LYS A 261 8.40 -1.74 18.09
C LYS A 261 8.70 -2.43 16.76
N ALA A 262 8.03 -2.04 15.67
CA ALA A 262 8.28 -2.62 14.36
C ALA A 262 9.74 -2.43 13.91
N THR A 263 10.34 -1.28 14.21
CA THR A 263 11.76 -0.99 13.91
C THR A 263 12.69 -1.75 14.83
N ALA A 264 12.46 -1.68 16.14
CA ALA A 264 13.34 -2.25 17.15
C ALA A 264 13.35 -3.78 17.16
N GLN A 265 12.23 -4.43 16.83
CA GLN A 265 12.12 -5.89 16.76
C GLN A 265 12.12 -6.39 15.32
N LEU A 266 11.09 -6.09 14.53
CA LEU A 266 10.90 -6.75 13.23
C LEU A 266 11.98 -6.32 12.22
N MET A 267 12.28 -5.03 12.12
CA MET A 267 13.33 -4.58 11.21
C MET A 267 14.70 -5.08 11.67
N ARG A 268 14.98 -5.04 12.98
CA ARG A 268 16.23 -5.58 13.53
C ARG A 268 16.43 -7.05 13.19
N ASP A 269 15.37 -7.88 13.36
CA ASP A 269 15.47 -9.34 13.32
C ASP A 269 15.29 -9.90 11.91
N PHE A 270 14.34 -9.37 11.11
CA PHE A 270 14.07 -9.80 9.74
C PHE A 270 14.85 -9.03 8.67
N GLY A 271 15.27 -7.80 8.96
CA GLY A 271 16.17 -7.05 8.11
C GLY A 271 15.60 -6.57 6.79
N SER A 272 14.26 -6.40 6.68
CA SER A 272 13.61 -5.96 5.44
C SER A 272 13.76 -4.46 5.19
N ILE A 273 14.99 -3.94 5.30
CA ILE A 273 15.30 -2.53 5.06
C ILE A 273 15.34 -2.20 3.57
N GLN A 274 14.89 -1.01 3.21
CA GLN A 274 15.14 -0.43 1.90
C GLN A 274 16.54 0.19 1.86
N SER A 275 17.28 0.03 0.74
CA SER A 275 18.59 0.67 0.62
C SER A 275 18.47 2.20 0.62
N PRO A 276 19.44 2.95 1.17
CA PRO A 276 19.43 4.42 1.15
C PRO A 276 19.34 5.00 -0.27
N GLN A 277 19.95 4.34 -1.25
CA GLN A 277 19.86 4.75 -2.65
C GLN A 277 18.43 4.62 -3.19
N ASN A 278 17.74 3.50 -2.92
CA ASN A 278 16.34 3.33 -3.33
C ASN A 278 15.42 4.31 -2.58
N ALA A 279 15.69 4.58 -1.30
CA ALA A 279 14.99 5.60 -0.54
C ALA A 279 15.15 7.01 -1.15
N PHE A 280 16.36 7.35 -1.60
CA PHE A 280 16.61 8.60 -2.31
C PHE A 280 15.82 8.70 -3.62
N LEU A 281 15.81 7.65 -4.46
CA LEU A 281 15.02 7.60 -5.70
C LEU A 281 13.53 7.74 -5.41
N LEU A 282 13.03 7.05 -4.38
CA LEU A 282 11.66 7.21 -3.91
C LEU A 282 11.38 8.67 -3.49
N GLY A 283 12.33 9.31 -2.79
CA GLY A 283 12.24 10.72 -2.42
C GLY A 283 12.03 11.64 -3.63
N LEU A 284 12.76 11.40 -4.72
CA LEU A 284 12.56 12.13 -5.99
C LEU A 284 11.18 11.85 -6.61
N GLY A 285 10.74 10.60 -6.58
CA GLY A 285 9.39 10.22 -7.05
C GLY A 285 8.28 10.94 -6.27
N LEU A 286 8.42 11.06 -4.95
CA LEU A 286 7.44 11.74 -4.11
C LEU A 286 7.29 13.24 -4.42
N GLU A 287 8.37 13.91 -4.83
CA GLU A 287 8.34 15.35 -5.17
C GLU A 287 7.34 15.67 -6.29
N SER A 288 7.20 14.78 -7.27
CA SER A 288 6.29 14.94 -8.40
C SER A 288 4.99 14.14 -8.26
N LEU A 289 4.77 13.45 -7.15
CA LEU A 289 3.64 12.53 -6.97
C LEU A 289 2.28 13.21 -7.24
N HIS A 290 2.07 14.42 -6.75
CA HIS A 290 0.81 15.14 -6.88
C HIS A 290 0.46 15.46 -8.35
N VAL A 291 1.43 15.88 -9.17
CA VAL A 291 1.20 16.17 -10.59
C VAL A 291 1.07 14.88 -11.41
N ARG A 292 1.81 13.84 -11.06
CA ARG A 292 1.70 12.54 -11.73
C ARG A 292 0.35 11.87 -11.44
N MET A 293 -0.11 11.88 -10.20
CA MET A 293 -1.41 11.29 -9.85
C MET A 293 -2.56 11.99 -10.57
N GLN A 294 -2.52 13.33 -10.68
CA GLN A 294 -3.52 14.04 -11.46
C GLN A 294 -3.54 13.55 -12.92
N ARG A 295 -2.38 13.46 -13.58
CA ARG A 295 -2.28 12.99 -14.96
C ARG A 295 -2.70 11.52 -15.11
N HIS A 296 -2.31 10.64 -14.19
CA HIS A 296 -2.76 9.25 -14.19
C HIS A 296 -4.28 9.12 -14.10
N CYS A 297 -4.93 9.93 -13.26
CA CYS A 297 -6.37 9.93 -13.12
C CYS A 297 -7.07 10.48 -14.37
N GLU A 298 -6.57 11.59 -14.94
CA GLU A 298 -7.09 12.15 -16.19
C GLU A 298 -7.01 11.16 -17.35
N ASN A 299 -5.84 10.51 -17.52
CA ASN A 299 -5.64 9.53 -18.56
C ASN A 299 -6.47 8.26 -18.31
N GLY A 300 -6.50 7.77 -17.06
CA GLY A 300 -7.29 6.60 -16.68
C GLY A 300 -8.78 6.80 -16.92
N GLN A 301 -9.33 7.97 -16.60
CA GLN A 301 -10.73 8.33 -16.87
C GLN A 301 -11.02 8.35 -18.38
N ALA A 302 -10.21 9.05 -19.16
CA ALA A 302 -10.41 9.15 -20.61
C ALA A 302 -10.33 7.77 -21.31
N VAL A 303 -9.38 6.94 -20.91
CA VAL A 303 -9.25 5.57 -21.42
C VAL A 303 -10.41 4.69 -20.99
N ALA A 304 -10.87 4.79 -19.75
CA ALA A 304 -12.03 4.02 -19.28
C ALA A 304 -13.31 4.41 -20.01
N GLU A 305 -13.54 5.72 -20.27
CA GLU A 305 -14.66 6.21 -21.06
C GLU A 305 -14.63 5.72 -22.51
N PHE A 306 -13.44 5.79 -23.15
CA PHE A 306 -13.25 5.25 -24.48
C PHE A 306 -13.55 3.74 -24.55
N LEU A 307 -12.99 2.96 -23.64
CA LEU A 307 -13.22 1.51 -23.60
C LEU A 307 -14.68 1.16 -23.33
N ALA A 308 -15.37 1.90 -22.48
CA ALA A 308 -16.79 1.67 -22.19
C ALA A 308 -17.70 1.90 -23.40
N GLY A 309 -17.29 2.78 -24.34
CA GLY A 309 -18.01 3.05 -25.60
C GLY A 309 -17.59 2.15 -26.77
N HIS A 310 -16.55 1.33 -26.64
CA HIS A 310 -15.99 0.59 -27.77
C HIS A 310 -16.71 -0.75 -28.04
N GLU A 311 -17.08 -1.01 -29.29
CA GLU A 311 -17.88 -2.18 -29.70
C GLU A 311 -17.23 -3.55 -29.39
N LYS A 312 -15.92 -3.64 -29.33
CA LYS A 312 -15.13 -4.85 -29.03
C LYS A 312 -14.92 -5.10 -27.52
N VAL A 313 -15.31 -4.15 -26.67
CA VAL A 313 -15.21 -4.27 -25.22
C VAL A 313 -16.51 -4.82 -24.65
N ALA A 314 -16.41 -5.82 -23.79
CA ALA A 314 -17.57 -6.47 -23.17
C ALA A 314 -18.01 -5.75 -21.88
N TRP A 315 -17.06 -5.30 -21.09
CA TRP A 315 -17.27 -4.61 -19.82
C TRP A 315 -16.01 -3.82 -19.41
N VAL A 316 -16.21 -2.79 -18.60
CA VAL A 316 -15.14 -1.99 -17.99
C VAL A 316 -15.39 -1.88 -16.49
N LYS A 317 -14.34 -2.00 -15.69
CA LYS A 317 -14.34 -1.68 -14.24
C LYS A 317 -13.42 -0.50 -14.01
N TYR A 318 -14.01 0.58 -13.54
CA TYR A 318 -13.31 1.80 -13.14
C TYR A 318 -14.24 2.67 -12.32
N CYS A 319 -13.97 2.87 -11.04
CA CYS A 319 -14.90 3.55 -10.13
C CYS A 319 -15.16 5.04 -10.45
N GLY A 320 -14.45 5.61 -11.42
CA GLY A 320 -14.73 6.94 -11.98
C GLY A 320 -15.83 6.96 -13.05
N LEU A 321 -16.31 5.80 -13.51
CA LEU A 321 -17.39 5.72 -14.51
C LEU A 321 -18.76 5.72 -13.83
N PRO A 322 -19.69 6.61 -14.23
CA PRO A 322 -21.09 6.49 -13.82
C PRO A 322 -21.65 5.12 -14.20
N GLY A 323 -22.24 4.41 -13.23
CA GLY A 323 -22.75 3.04 -13.43
C GLY A 323 -21.78 1.93 -13.03
N ASP A 324 -20.50 2.22 -12.72
CA ASP A 324 -19.64 1.27 -12.04
C ASP A 324 -20.19 0.99 -10.62
N LYS A 325 -20.09 -0.26 -10.19
CA LYS A 325 -20.59 -0.71 -8.87
C LYS A 325 -20.06 0.11 -7.72
N TYR A 326 -18.83 0.60 -7.83
CA TYR A 326 -18.13 1.35 -6.77
C TYR A 326 -18.11 2.85 -7.03
N TYR A 327 -18.89 3.37 -7.99
CA TYR A 327 -18.90 4.79 -8.33
C TYR A 327 -19.18 5.67 -7.11
N GLU A 328 -20.20 5.39 -6.32
CA GLU A 328 -20.56 6.18 -5.13
C GLU A 328 -19.46 6.17 -4.07
N ARG A 329 -18.82 4.99 -3.84
CA ARG A 329 -17.65 4.91 -2.95
C ARG A 329 -16.46 5.66 -3.53
N GLY A 330 -16.25 5.60 -4.84
CA GLY A 330 -15.26 6.38 -5.56
C GLY A 330 -15.45 7.88 -5.36
N GLN A 331 -16.66 8.40 -5.55
CA GLN A 331 -16.97 9.82 -5.32
C GLN A 331 -16.74 10.23 -3.86
N LYS A 332 -17.04 9.36 -2.91
CA LYS A 332 -16.87 9.62 -1.48
C LYS A 332 -15.40 9.64 -1.05
N TYR A 333 -14.65 8.58 -1.35
CA TYR A 333 -13.29 8.37 -0.82
C TYR A 333 -12.20 8.92 -1.72
N LEU A 334 -12.47 9.11 -3.03
CA LEU A 334 -11.52 9.45 -4.07
C LEU A 334 -11.97 10.67 -4.88
N PRO A 335 -12.38 11.77 -4.25
CA PRO A 335 -12.99 12.92 -4.96
C PRO A 335 -12.03 13.63 -5.92
N LYS A 336 -10.71 13.38 -5.81
CA LYS A 336 -9.69 13.94 -6.71
C LYS A 336 -9.36 13.06 -7.91
N GLY A 337 -9.98 11.90 -8.01
CA GLY A 337 -9.74 10.88 -9.02
C GLY A 337 -9.39 9.53 -8.42
N SER A 338 -9.60 8.45 -9.17
CA SER A 338 -9.38 7.08 -8.72
C SER A 338 -7.89 6.71 -8.76
N CYS A 339 -7.44 6.28 -9.92
CA CYS A 339 -6.04 5.92 -10.22
C CYS A 339 -5.90 5.78 -11.75
N GLY A 340 -4.71 5.41 -12.23
CA GLY A 340 -4.48 5.12 -13.65
C GLY A 340 -4.73 3.66 -14.05
N VAL A 341 -5.30 2.83 -13.17
CA VAL A 341 -5.54 1.41 -13.51
C VAL A 341 -6.97 1.20 -13.94
N VAL A 342 -7.16 0.57 -15.12
CA VAL A 342 -8.46 0.20 -15.69
C VAL A 342 -8.46 -1.30 -15.93
N SER A 343 -9.53 -1.99 -15.52
CA SER A 343 -9.75 -3.41 -15.86
C SER A 343 -10.92 -3.53 -16.82
N PHE A 344 -10.76 -4.29 -17.88
CA PHE A 344 -11.83 -4.49 -18.88
C PHE A 344 -11.77 -5.88 -19.49
N GLY A 345 -12.88 -6.31 -20.06
CA GLY A 345 -13.02 -7.56 -20.82
C GLY A 345 -13.15 -7.32 -22.30
N VAL A 346 -12.43 -8.11 -23.09
CA VAL A 346 -12.47 -8.07 -24.55
C VAL A 346 -13.49 -9.10 -25.07
N LYS A 347 -14.41 -8.71 -25.95
CA LYS A 347 -15.35 -9.64 -26.60
C LYS A 347 -14.58 -10.70 -27.38
N GLY A 348 -14.91 -11.96 -27.16
CA GLY A 348 -14.20 -13.11 -27.71
C GLY A 348 -13.33 -13.83 -26.68
N GLY A 349 -13.34 -13.36 -25.43
CA GLY A 349 -12.72 -14.06 -24.29
C GLY A 349 -11.21 -14.06 -24.30
N ARG A 350 -10.60 -15.06 -23.64
CA ARG A 350 -9.14 -15.21 -23.47
C ARG A 350 -8.35 -15.01 -24.76
N LYS A 351 -8.73 -15.65 -25.87
CA LYS A 351 -7.98 -15.57 -27.14
C LYS A 351 -8.01 -14.17 -27.73
N ALA A 352 -9.13 -13.46 -27.64
CA ALA A 352 -9.24 -12.09 -28.11
C ALA A 352 -8.41 -11.13 -27.25
N ALA A 353 -8.41 -11.31 -25.93
CA ALA A 353 -7.58 -10.54 -25.01
C ALA A 353 -6.08 -10.72 -25.31
N GLU A 354 -5.61 -11.95 -25.53
CA GLU A 354 -4.23 -12.25 -25.92
C GLU A 354 -3.88 -11.65 -27.28
N ALA A 355 -4.80 -11.69 -28.25
CA ALA A 355 -4.58 -11.10 -29.57
C ALA A 355 -4.52 -9.58 -29.49
N PHE A 356 -5.45 -8.94 -28.76
CA PHE A 356 -5.44 -7.50 -28.50
C PHE A 356 -4.09 -7.02 -27.97
N MET A 357 -3.59 -7.68 -26.92
CA MET A 357 -2.32 -7.27 -26.28
C MET A 357 -1.12 -7.36 -27.24
N LYS A 358 -1.11 -8.29 -28.19
CA LYS A 358 -0.04 -8.40 -29.19
C LYS A 358 -0.02 -7.24 -30.20
N HIS A 359 -1.12 -6.52 -30.36
CA HIS A 359 -1.23 -5.39 -31.29
C HIS A 359 -0.95 -4.03 -30.63
N LEU A 360 -0.78 -3.98 -29.31
CA LEU A 360 -0.39 -2.76 -28.62
C LEU A 360 1.02 -2.33 -29.01
N LYS A 361 1.23 -1.03 -29.20
CA LYS A 361 2.49 -0.41 -29.60
C LYS A 361 3.10 0.45 -28.49
N ILE A 362 2.26 1.01 -27.62
CA ILE A 362 2.68 1.87 -26.51
C ILE A 362 2.70 1.08 -25.21
N ALA A 363 1.59 0.44 -24.85
CA ALA A 363 1.49 -0.28 -23.59
C ALA A 363 2.30 -1.60 -23.62
N ALA A 364 3.31 -1.69 -22.76
CA ALA A 364 4.13 -2.90 -22.64
C ALA A 364 3.38 -4.04 -21.92
N ILE A 365 3.67 -5.29 -22.32
CA ILE A 365 3.16 -6.48 -21.60
C ILE A 365 4.10 -6.78 -20.44
N GLU A 366 3.68 -6.50 -19.22
CA GLU A 366 4.49 -6.73 -18.02
C GLU A 366 3.65 -6.89 -16.77
N THR A 367 4.26 -7.41 -15.71
CA THR A 367 3.58 -7.61 -14.41
C THR A 367 3.49 -6.33 -13.59
N HIS A 368 4.29 -5.32 -13.92
CA HIS A 368 4.30 -4.03 -13.21
C HIS A 368 2.98 -3.29 -13.39
N VAL A 369 2.78 -2.25 -12.59
CA VAL A 369 1.57 -1.41 -12.57
C VAL A 369 1.89 -0.10 -11.89
N ALA A 370 1.18 0.97 -12.25
CA ALA A 370 1.34 2.28 -11.61
C ALA A 370 2.73 2.91 -11.83
N ASP A 371 3.15 2.91 -13.09
CA ASP A 371 4.38 3.49 -13.63
C ASP A 371 4.04 4.70 -14.53
N ALA A 372 5.02 5.54 -14.78
CA ALA A 372 4.93 6.63 -15.74
C ALA A 372 4.63 6.13 -17.17
N ARG A 373 5.02 4.90 -17.50
CA ARG A 373 4.77 4.24 -18.78
C ARG A 373 3.56 3.32 -18.68
N SER A 374 2.76 3.30 -19.75
CA SER A 374 1.62 2.41 -19.84
C SER A 374 2.04 0.96 -19.98
N CYS A 375 1.36 0.08 -19.26
CA CYS A 375 1.57 -1.36 -19.35
C CYS A 375 0.27 -2.14 -19.19
N CYS A 376 0.25 -3.36 -19.68
CA CYS A 376 -0.92 -4.23 -19.58
C CYS A 376 -0.54 -5.65 -19.12
N LEU A 377 -1.52 -6.31 -18.52
CA LEU A 377 -1.43 -7.68 -18.05
C LEU A 377 -2.74 -8.41 -18.33
N HIS A 378 -2.65 -9.63 -18.84
CA HIS A 378 -3.76 -10.58 -18.90
C HIS A 378 -3.55 -11.64 -17.81
N PRO A 379 -4.23 -11.54 -16.66
CA PRO A 379 -3.98 -12.43 -15.54
C PRO A 379 -4.15 -13.91 -15.87
N ALA A 380 -5.18 -14.25 -16.66
CA ALA A 380 -5.51 -15.62 -17.03
C ALA A 380 -4.41 -16.34 -17.84
N SER A 381 -3.60 -15.62 -18.63
CA SER A 381 -2.47 -16.21 -19.37
C SER A 381 -1.10 -15.97 -18.72
N ALA A 382 -1.05 -15.19 -17.64
CA ALA A 382 0.19 -14.84 -16.95
C ALA A 382 0.18 -15.27 -15.47
N THR A 383 -0.25 -14.41 -14.58
CA THR A 383 -0.14 -14.60 -13.11
C THR A 383 -1.03 -15.73 -12.55
N HIS A 384 -2.10 -16.09 -13.26
CA HIS A 384 -3.08 -17.12 -12.87
C HIS A 384 -3.17 -18.26 -13.90
N ARG A 385 -2.15 -18.43 -14.74
CA ARG A 385 -2.15 -19.38 -15.86
C ARG A 385 -2.35 -20.85 -15.46
N GLN A 386 -2.14 -21.19 -14.20
CA GLN A 386 -2.32 -22.56 -13.68
C GLN A 386 -3.78 -22.87 -13.37
N MET A 387 -4.67 -21.85 -13.30
CA MET A 387 -6.08 -21.98 -12.94
C MET A 387 -6.94 -22.25 -14.16
N SER A 388 -7.95 -23.10 -14.00
CA SER A 388 -9.02 -23.27 -15.00
C SER A 388 -9.90 -22.00 -15.07
N ASP A 389 -10.74 -21.90 -16.10
CA ASP A 389 -11.65 -20.75 -16.24
C ASP A 389 -12.67 -20.70 -15.09
N GLU A 390 -13.10 -21.84 -14.56
CA GLU A 390 -13.97 -21.94 -13.39
C GLU A 390 -13.29 -21.46 -12.11
N GLU A 391 -12.03 -21.85 -11.91
CA GLU A 391 -11.21 -21.40 -10.78
C GLU A 391 -10.92 -19.90 -10.86
N LEU A 392 -10.65 -19.36 -12.06
CA LEU A 392 -10.48 -17.93 -12.30
C LEU A 392 -11.73 -17.14 -11.92
N LEU A 393 -12.90 -17.58 -12.38
CA LEU A 393 -14.17 -16.94 -12.05
C LEU A 393 -14.47 -16.97 -10.55
N ALA A 394 -14.19 -18.11 -9.90
CA ALA A 394 -14.30 -18.24 -8.45
C ALA A 394 -13.36 -17.30 -7.69
N ALA A 395 -12.18 -16.98 -8.27
CA ALA A 395 -11.22 -16.01 -7.74
C ALA A 395 -11.55 -14.55 -8.11
N GLY A 396 -12.68 -14.31 -8.82
CA GLY A 396 -13.10 -12.97 -9.28
C GLY A 396 -12.31 -12.41 -10.46
N VAL A 397 -11.55 -13.26 -11.14
CA VAL A 397 -10.78 -12.93 -12.34
C VAL A 397 -11.46 -13.52 -13.57
N SER A 398 -12.05 -12.67 -14.42
CA SER A 398 -12.64 -13.15 -15.67
C SER A 398 -11.56 -13.60 -16.66
N PRO A 399 -11.76 -14.71 -17.41
CA PRO A 399 -10.79 -15.18 -18.41
C PRO A 399 -10.48 -14.17 -19.54
N ASP A 400 -11.36 -13.20 -19.77
CA ASP A 400 -11.19 -12.11 -20.75
C ASP A 400 -10.60 -10.83 -20.15
N LEU A 401 -10.28 -10.81 -18.85
CA LEU A 401 -9.84 -9.62 -18.14
C LEU A 401 -8.45 -9.17 -18.62
N VAL A 402 -8.37 -7.93 -19.09
CA VAL A 402 -7.12 -7.19 -19.28
C VAL A 402 -7.04 -6.12 -18.21
N ARG A 403 -5.94 -6.10 -17.45
CA ARG A 403 -5.60 -4.99 -16.56
C ARG A 403 -4.65 -4.06 -17.31
N LEU A 404 -5.08 -2.84 -17.55
CA LEU A 404 -4.29 -1.78 -18.15
C LEU A 404 -3.87 -0.80 -17.06
N SER A 405 -2.57 -0.55 -16.93
CA SER A 405 -2.02 0.53 -16.13
C SER A 405 -1.67 1.68 -17.06
N VAL A 406 -2.48 2.72 -17.00
CA VAL A 406 -2.37 3.89 -17.86
C VAL A 406 -1.31 4.83 -17.31
N GLY A 407 -0.31 5.14 -18.13
CA GLY A 407 0.82 5.99 -17.79
C GLY A 407 0.56 7.48 -18.00
N LEU A 408 1.65 8.23 -18.22
CA LEU A 408 1.67 9.69 -18.35
C LEU A 408 1.73 10.16 -19.81
N GLU A 409 1.70 9.24 -20.77
CA GLU A 409 1.71 9.53 -22.21
C GLU A 409 0.51 10.41 -22.60
N SER A 410 0.49 10.93 -23.83
CA SER A 410 -0.70 11.63 -24.35
C SER A 410 -1.89 10.68 -24.34
N LYS A 411 -2.99 11.10 -23.77
CA LYS A 411 -4.23 10.30 -23.74
C LYS A 411 -4.75 10.01 -25.15
N GLU A 412 -4.53 10.91 -26.10
CA GLU A 412 -4.89 10.78 -27.49
C GLU A 412 -4.11 9.61 -28.13
N ASP A 413 -2.79 9.57 -27.94
CA ASP A 413 -1.92 8.49 -28.45
C ASP A 413 -2.29 7.14 -27.81
N LEU A 414 -2.61 7.13 -26.51
CA LEU A 414 -3.04 5.92 -25.82
C LEU A 414 -4.38 5.39 -26.37
N ILE A 415 -5.34 6.28 -26.60
CA ILE A 415 -6.66 5.92 -27.16
C ILE A 415 -6.48 5.40 -28.60
N GLU A 416 -5.65 6.03 -29.41
CA GLU A 416 -5.35 5.58 -30.79
C GLU A 416 -4.69 4.19 -30.79
N ASP A 417 -3.76 3.94 -29.85
CA ASP A 417 -3.11 2.63 -29.72
C ASP A 417 -4.10 1.54 -29.31
N LEU A 418 -4.98 1.83 -28.35
CA LEU A 418 -6.02 0.91 -27.92
C LEU A 418 -7.04 0.63 -29.04
N ASP A 419 -7.49 1.66 -29.76
CA ASP A 419 -8.44 1.54 -30.87
C ASP A 419 -7.90 0.66 -32.01
N GLN A 420 -6.65 0.93 -32.46
CA GLN A 420 -6.02 0.13 -33.52
C GLN A 420 -5.84 -1.34 -33.10
N ALA A 421 -5.48 -1.59 -31.82
CA ALA A 421 -5.33 -2.94 -31.30
C ALA A 421 -6.68 -3.67 -31.19
N LEU A 422 -7.73 -3.00 -30.72
CA LEU A 422 -9.08 -3.56 -30.65
C LEU A 422 -9.68 -3.84 -32.03
N ARG A 423 -9.44 -2.99 -33.04
CA ARG A 423 -9.91 -3.21 -34.42
C ARG A 423 -9.17 -4.36 -35.13
N SER A 424 -8.01 -4.74 -34.63
CA SER A 424 -7.19 -5.83 -35.20
C SER A 424 -7.65 -7.23 -34.79
N ILE A 425 -8.68 -7.34 -33.94
CA ILE A 425 -9.20 -8.60 -33.40
C ILE A 425 -10.65 -8.84 -33.73
#